data_9e925bf6cb86d8f8fb8719c0082f2f07
#
_entry.id   9e925bf6cb86d8f8fb8719c0082f2f07
#
_cell.length_a   1.000
_cell.length_b   1.000
_cell.length_c   1.000
_cell.angle_alpha   90.00
_cell.angle_beta   90.00
_cell.angle_gamma   90.00
#
_symmetry.space_group_name_H-M   'P 1'
#
loop_
_entity.id
_entity.type
_entity.pdbx_description
1 polymer ?
#
loop_
_entity_poly.entity_id
_entity_poly.type
_entity_poly.pdbx_seq_one_letter_code
_entity_poly.pdbx_strand_id
1 'polypeptide(L)'
;MQTLNELKAGQSATVLSVGGSGALRQHFLDMGLIQGTTVTVEKFAPMGDPIELSVRGYELSIRLEEARQIVVEQTAAKRQPAMAAAGRPCVVAHPGYGEGGRFHNKATEQPLPEGTTLTFALAGNQNCGKTTLFNQLTGSNQHVGNFPGVTVDKKSGAIKGHPNTLITDLPGIYSMSPYSSEELVTRGFILKEKPTGIINIVDATNIERNLYLTMQLMELNVPMVVALNMMDEVHANGGSVRINEMEQLLGVPVVPISAAKGNGIE
;
A
#
# COMPACT_ATOMS: atom_id res chain seq x y z
N MET A 1 -10.99 29.89 -11.80
CA MET A 1 -10.89 28.54 -11.21
C MET A 1 -9.83 27.80 -12.01
N GLN A 2 -8.88 27.23 -11.34
CA GLN A 2 -7.72 26.56 -11.95
C GLN A 2 -7.88 25.06 -11.77
N THR A 3 -7.41 24.27 -12.71
CA THR A 3 -7.40 22.80 -12.59
C THR A 3 -6.04 22.31 -12.12
N LEU A 4 -6.01 21.12 -11.51
CA LEU A 4 -4.81 20.58 -10.87
C LEU A 4 -3.62 20.44 -11.86
N ASN A 5 -3.90 20.12 -13.13
CA ASN A 5 -2.87 20.03 -14.18
C ASN A 5 -2.19 21.36 -14.56
N GLU A 6 -2.74 22.50 -14.14
CA GLU A 6 -2.19 23.83 -14.41
C GLU A 6 -1.21 24.29 -13.32
N LEU A 7 -1.09 23.55 -12.23
CA LEU A 7 -0.11 23.81 -11.17
C LEU A 7 1.29 23.45 -11.63
N LYS A 8 2.26 24.20 -11.14
CA LYS A 8 3.69 23.93 -11.38
C LYS A 8 4.28 23.13 -10.21
N ALA A 9 5.39 22.45 -10.46
CA ALA A 9 6.15 21.79 -9.41
C ALA A 9 6.45 22.75 -8.24
N GLY A 10 6.24 22.29 -7.02
CA GLY A 10 6.38 23.06 -5.78
C GLY A 10 5.17 23.92 -5.41
N GLN A 11 4.11 23.96 -6.22
CA GLN A 11 2.89 24.71 -5.90
C GLN A 11 1.90 23.87 -5.11
N SER A 12 1.29 24.52 -4.12
CA SER A 12 0.23 23.92 -3.30
C SER A 12 -1.12 24.57 -3.60
N ALA A 13 -2.16 23.76 -3.59
CA ALA A 13 -3.52 24.22 -3.79
C ALA A 13 -4.51 23.40 -2.97
N THR A 14 -5.69 23.93 -2.71
CA THR A 14 -6.77 23.23 -2.03
C THR A 14 -7.79 22.74 -3.07
N VAL A 15 -8.19 21.49 -2.99
CA VAL A 15 -9.22 20.90 -3.84
C VAL A 15 -10.57 21.55 -3.54
N LEU A 16 -11.16 22.18 -4.55
CA LEU A 16 -12.50 22.77 -4.46
C LEU A 16 -13.58 21.79 -4.87
N SER A 17 -13.35 21.09 -5.96
CA SER A 17 -14.28 20.07 -6.43
C SER A 17 -13.55 19.01 -7.24
N VAL A 18 -14.09 17.80 -7.18
CA VAL A 18 -13.62 16.64 -7.93
C VAL A 18 -14.67 16.33 -9.00
N GLY A 19 -14.29 16.48 -10.25
CA GLY A 19 -15.12 16.15 -11.40
C GLY A 19 -15.16 14.64 -11.68
N GLY A 20 -15.55 14.33 -12.91
CA GLY A 20 -15.76 12.94 -13.33
C GLY A 20 -17.11 12.39 -12.87
N SER A 21 -17.45 11.20 -13.34
CA SER A 21 -18.68 10.50 -12.98
C SER A 21 -18.40 9.01 -12.74
N GLY A 22 -19.24 8.36 -11.96
CA GLY A 22 -19.11 6.92 -11.70
C GLY A 22 -17.77 6.52 -11.10
N ALA A 23 -17.12 5.54 -11.72
CA ALA A 23 -15.87 4.92 -11.23
C ALA A 23 -14.70 5.91 -11.12
N LEU A 24 -14.56 6.85 -12.07
CA LEU A 24 -13.48 7.85 -12.04
C LEU A 24 -13.55 8.74 -10.80
N ARG A 25 -14.73 9.26 -10.50
CA ARG A 25 -14.93 10.09 -9.32
C ARG A 25 -14.67 9.31 -8.04
N GLN A 26 -15.15 8.07 -7.96
CA GLN A 26 -14.90 7.21 -6.81
C GLN A 26 -13.40 6.96 -6.63
N HIS A 27 -12.67 6.71 -7.71
CA HIS A 27 -11.23 6.54 -7.70
C HIS A 27 -10.50 7.76 -7.09
N PHE A 28 -10.88 8.98 -7.46
CA PHE A 28 -10.30 10.19 -6.85
C PHE A 28 -10.57 10.27 -5.35
N LEU A 29 -11.79 9.94 -4.93
CA LEU A 29 -12.17 9.93 -3.51
C LEU A 29 -11.38 8.87 -2.74
N ASP A 30 -11.22 7.68 -3.31
CA ASP A 30 -10.44 6.58 -2.74
C ASP A 30 -8.95 6.96 -2.59
N MET A 31 -8.42 7.75 -3.52
CA MET A 31 -7.09 8.34 -3.41
C MET A 31 -7.00 9.49 -2.41
N GLY A 32 -8.08 9.86 -1.73
CA GLY A 32 -8.10 10.92 -0.74
C GLY A 32 -8.16 12.35 -1.31
N LEU A 33 -8.44 12.49 -2.62
CA LEU A 33 -8.65 13.77 -3.29
C LEU A 33 -10.10 14.24 -3.04
N ILE A 34 -10.37 14.71 -1.83
CA ILE A 34 -11.68 15.21 -1.44
C ILE A 34 -11.68 16.73 -1.34
N GLN A 35 -12.85 17.34 -1.39
CA GLN A 35 -13.00 18.79 -1.22
C GLN A 35 -12.36 19.26 0.11
N GLY A 36 -11.57 20.33 0.05
CA GLY A 36 -10.84 20.87 1.20
C GLY A 36 -9.46 20.21 1.42
N THR A 37 -9.08 19.17 0.68
CA THR A 37 -7.76 18.57 0.78
C THR A 37 -6.70 19.47 0.14
N THR A 38 -5.61 19.72 0.86
CA THR A 38 -4.44 20.41 0.30
C THR A 38 -3.58 19.41 -0.47
N VAL A 39 -3.23 19.76 -1.70
CA VAL A 39 -2.36 19.01 -2.59
C VAL A 39 -1.16 19.86 -2.97
N THR A 40 0.02 19.26 -3.07
CA THR A 40 1.24 19.91 -3.54
C THR A 40 1.78 19.14 -4.74
N VAL A 41 2.07 19.82 -5.84
CA VAL A 41 2.74 19.19 -6.97
C VAL A 41 4.21 19.05 -6.65
N GLU A 42 4.72 17.83 -6.51
CA GLU A 42 6.13 17.57 -6.23
C GLU A 42 6.96 17.66 -7.52
N LYS A 43 6.61 16.86 -8.50
CA LYS A 43 7.28 16.83 -9.80
C LYS A 43 6.40 16.26 -10.90
N PHE A 44 6.87 16.40 -12.12
CA PHE A 44 6.32 15.76 -13.31
C PHE A 44 7.26 14.65 -13.75
N ALA A 45 6.71 13.55 -14.26
CA ALA A 45 7.52 12.52 -14.90
C ALA A 45 8.32 13.11 -16.07
N PRO A 46 9.41 12.48 -16.53
CA PRO A 46 10.30 13.04 -17.57
C PRO A 46 9.61 13.44 -18.88
N MET A 47 8.48 12.83 -19.22
CA MET A 47 7.64 13.16 -20.36
C MET A 47 6.45 14.06 -20.00
N GLY A 48 6.36 14.55 -18.79
CA GLY A 48 5.31 15.42 -18.29
C GLY A 48 4.08 14.69 -17.74
N ASP A 49 3.94 13.39 -17.92
CA ASP A 49 2.84 12.55 -17.41
C ASP A 49 3.39 11.22 -16.88
N PRO A 50 2.99 10.78 -15.67
CA PRO A 50 2.06 11.38 -14.71
C PRO A 50 2.61 12.56 -13.91
N ILE A 51 1.73 13.21 -13.15
CA ILE A 51 2.08 14.21 -12.14
C ILE A 51 2.23 13.49 -10.79
N GLU A 52 3.29 13.77 -10.07
CA GLU A 52 3.46 13.33 -8.69
C GLU A 52 3.01 14.45 -7.74
N LEU A 53 2.11 14.09 -6.85
CA LEU A 53 1.48 14.97 -5.87
C LEU A 53 1.80 14.51 -4.46
N SER A 54 2.01 15.45 -3.56
CA SER A 54 1.95 15.20 -2.13
C SER A 54 0.55 15.57 -1.62
N VAL A 55 -0.12 14.61 -1.01
CA VAL A 55 -1.47 14.74 -0.47
C VAL A 55 -1.47 14.25 0.96
N ARG A 56 -1.77 15.12 1.94
CA ARG A 56 -1.78 14.76 3.38
C ARG A 56 -0.52 14.03 3.88
N GLY A 57 0.66 14.32 3.26
CA GLY A 57 1.93 13.73 3.65
C GLY A 57 2.31 12.43 2.93
N TYR A 58 1.58 12.01 1.91
CA TYR A 58 1.95 10.89 1.04
C TYR A 58 2.05 11.29 -0.42
N GLU A 59 2.82 10.54 -1.19
CA GLU A 59 2.97 10.75 -2.62
C GLU A 59 1.89 10.00 -3.42
N LEU A 60 1.35 10.66 -4.41
CA LEU A 60 0.30 10.16 -5.29
C LEU A 60 0.66 10.50 -6.74
N SER A 61 0.61 9.52 -7.63
CA SER A 61 0.75 9.74 -9.06
C SER A 61 -0.62 9.76 -9.74
N ILE A 62 -0.87 10.79 -10.55
CA ILE A 62 -2.13 10.95 -11.28
C ILE A 62 -1.84 11.36 -12.73
N ARG A 63 -2.62 10.87 -13.69
CA ARG A 63 -2.50 11.23 -15.10
C ARG A 63 -2.93 12.67 -15.33
N LEU A 64 -2.29 13.34 -16.30
CA LEU A 64 -2.63 14.72 -16.68
C LEU A 64 -4.11 14.90 -17.05
N GLU A 65 -4.68 13.92 -17.76
CA GLU A 65 -6.09 13.97 -18.15
C GLU A 65 -7.03 13.86 -16.94
N GLU A 66 -6.66 13.10 -15.95
CA GLU A 66 -7.38 12.96 -14.69
C GLU A 66 -7.25 14.22 -13.83
N ALA A 67 -6.06 14.81 -13.79
CA ALA A 67 -5.79 16.08 -13.09
C ALA A 67 -6.64 17.25 -13.62
N ARG A 68 -7.05 17.22 -14.89
CA ARG A 68 -7.97 18.21 -15.48
C ARG A 68 -9.38 18.17 -14.88
N GLN A 69 -9.76 17.07 -14.28
CA GLN A 69 -11.09 16.90 -13.65
C GLN A 69 -11.15 17.48 -12.24
N ILE A 70 -10.00 17.88 -11.67
CA ILE A 70 -9.90 18.34 -10.29
C ILE A 70 -9.71 19.85 -10.29
N VAL A 71 -10.72 20.56 -9.77
CA VAL A 71 -10.69 22.02 -9.63
C VAL A 71 -10.04 22.38 -8.30
N VAL A 72 -9.08 23.28 -8.35
CA VAL A 72 -8.28 23.69 -7.19
C VAL A 72 -8.23 25.22 -7.04
N GLU A 73 -7.96 25.67 -5.83
CA GLU A 73 -7.68 27.07 -5.51
C GLU A 73 -6.26 27.16 -4.95
N GLN A 74 -5.44 28.02 -5.57
CA GLN A 74 -4.07 28.23 -5.09
C GLN A 74 -4.09 28.72 -3.66
N THR A 75 -3.48 27.96 -2.79
CA THR A 75 -3.22 28.37 -1.42
C THR A 75 -1.82 29.01 -1.39
N ALA A 76 -1.72 30.29 -1.01
CA ALA A 76 -0.42 30.89 -0.75
C ALA A 76 0.34 29.97 0.21
N ALA A 77 1.55 29.58 -0.17
CA ALA A 77 2.36 28.60 0.53
C ALA A 77 2.48 28.95 2.03
N LYS A 78 1.54 28.50 2.83
CA LYS A 78 1.79 28.31 4.26
C LYS A 78 2.66 27.04 4.30
N ARG A 79 3.98 27.25 4.41
CA ARG A 79 4.85 26.23 5.01
C ARG A 79 4.10 25.77 6.25
N GLN A 80 3.59 24.55 6.20
CA GLN A 80 3.21 23.90 7.46
C GLN A 80 4.46 23.99 8.33
N PRO A 81 4.38 24.58 9.52
CA PRO A 81 5.48 24.47 10.45
C PRO A 81 5.68 22.97 10.59
N ALA A 82 6.88 22.50 10.24
CA ALA A 82 7.33 21.21 10.74
C ALA A 82 6.93 21.20 12.20
N MET A 83 6.05 20.33 12.61
CA MET A 83 5.74 20.15 14.01
C MET A 83 7.08 19.84 14.66
N ALA A 84 7.65 20.88 15.26
CA ALA A 84 8.77 20.73 16.13
C ALA A 84 8.29 19.77 17.21
N ALA A 85 8.68 18.53 17.11
CA ALA A 85 8.55 17.53 18.14
C ALA A 85 9.50 17.93 19.28
N ALA A 86 9.13 18.98 19.99
CA ALA A 86 9.62 19.25 21.34
C ALA A 86 8.73 18.47 22.32
N GLY A 87 8.70 17.17 22.14
CA GLY A 87 8.18 16.23 23.12
C GLY A 87 9.32 15.28 23.48
N ARG A 88 9.67 15.20 24.76
CA ARG A 88 10.56 14.16 25.30
C ARG A 88 10.14 12.83 24.70
N PRO A 89 11.08 11.97 24.25
CA PRO A 89 10.73 10.63 23.79
C PRO A 89 9.97 9.96 24.94
N CYS A 90 8.66 9.83 24.78
CA CYS A 90 7.89 8.95 25.62
C CYS A 90 8.39 7.55 25.22
N VAL A 91 9.25 6.97 26.06
CA VAL A 91 9.63 5.57 25.93
C VAL A 91 8.39 4.77 26.29
N VAL A 92 7.46 4.68 25.37
CA VAL A 92 6.36 3.72 25.47
C VAL A 92 7.01 2.37 25.35
N ALA A 93 6.93 1.56 26.41
CA ALA A 93 7.36 0.17 26.37
C ALA A 93 6.71 -0.46 25.14
N HIS A 94 7.52 -1.07 24.27
CA HIS A 94 7.04 -1.65 23.02
C HIS A 94 5.93 -2.66 23.34
N PRO A 95 4.72 -2.53 22.80
CA PRO A 95 3.58 -3.34 23.23
C PRO A 95 3.65 -4.82 22.77
N GLY A 96 4.80 -5.26 22.29
CA GLY A 96 5.03 -6.58 21.71
C GLY A 96 4.94 -6.57 20.19
N TYR A 97 5.68 -7.46 19.55
CA TYR A 97 5.72 -7.62 18.09
C TYR A 97 4.65 -8.61 17.57
N GLY A 98 3.58 -8.83 18.30
CA GLY A 98 2.61 -9.86 17.96
C GLY A 98 2.96 -11.26 18.49
N GLU A 99 4.13 -11.45 19.10
CA GLU A 99 4.69 -12.73 19.53
C GLU A 99 3.84 -13.49 20.56
N GLY A 100 2.97 -12.82 21.30
CA GLY A 100 2.02 -13.38 22.23
C GLY A 100 0.56 -13.36 21.75
N GLY A 101 0.34 -12.96 20.50
CA GLY A 101 -0.99 -12.82 19.91
C GLY A 101 -1.68 -14.15 19.59
N ARG A 102 -2.98 -14.09 19.34
CA ARG A 102 -3.84 -15.24 19.01
C ARG A 102 -3.31 -16.05 17.82
N PHE A 103 -2.63 -15.40 16.88
CA PHE A 103 -2.17 -15.97 15.62
C PHE A 103 -0.76 -16.57 15.68
N HIS A 104 -0.03 -16.39 16.80
CA HIS A 104 1.35 -16.86 16.96
C HIS A 104 1.48 -18.03 17.94
N ASN A 105 0.38 -18.72 18.24
CA ASN A 105 0.39 -19.86 19.15
C ASN A 105 0.55 -21.16 18.36
N LYS A 106 1.77 -21.71 18.37
CA LYS A 106 2.11 -22.99 17.71
C LYS A 106 1.23 -24.18 18.11
N ALA A 107 0.63 -24.13 19.28
CA ALA A 107 -0.26 -25.20 19.75
C ALA A 107 -1.60 -25.29 19.00
N THR A 108 -1.98 -24.21 18.30
CA THR A 108 -3.22 -24.13 17.50
C THR A 108 -2.98 -24.22 16.00
N GLU A 109 -1.72 -24.35 15.58
CA GLU A 109 -1.37 -24.48 14.16
C GLU A 109 -1.88 -25.82 13.61
N GLN A 110 -2.49 -25.77 12.43
CA GLN A 110 -2.85 -26.95 11.66
C GLN A 110 -1.97 -26.97 10.39
N PRO A 111 -0.79 -27.61 10.46
CA PRO A 111 0.12 -27.64 9.33
C PRO A 111 -0.53 -28.36 8.14
N LEU A 112 -0.36 -27.79 6.96
CA LEU A 112 -0.81 -28.41 5.71
C LEU A 112 0.04 -29.67 5.43
N PRO A 113 -0.51 -30.65 4.68
CA PRO A 113 0.25 -31.85 4.30
C PRO A 113 1.56 -31.49 3.59
N GLU A 114 2.63 -32.23 3.90
CA GLU A 114 3.92 -32.06 3.22
C GLU A 114 3.74 -32.19 1.70
N GLY A 115 4.43 -31.31 0.95
CA GLY A 115 4.35 -31.29 -0.51
C GLY A 115 3.19 -30.47 -1.09
N THR A 116 2.33 -29.88 -0.26
CA THR A 116 1.28 -28.97 -0.74
C THR A 116 1.91 -27.74 -1.40
N THR A 117 1.50 -27.43 -2.64
CA THR A 117 1.91 -26.20 -3.31
C THR A 117 1.08 -25.04 -2.76
N LEU A 118 1.76 -24.05 -2.21
CA LEU A 118 1.16 -22.82 -1.70
C LEU A 118 1.34 -21.70 -2.71
N THR A 119 0.29 -20.90 -2.89
CA THR A 119 0.31 -19.73 -3.78
C THR A 119 -0.11 -18.50 -3.00
N PHE A 120 0.75 -17.49 -2.98
CA PHE A 120 0.47 -16.22 -2.30
C PHE A 120 0.39 -15.07 -3.30
N ALA A 121 -0.55 -14.16 -3.06
CA ALA A 121 -0.66 -12.91 -3.75
C ALA A 121 -0.10 -11.78 -2.86
N LEU A 122 0.85 -11.00 -3.38
CA LEU A 122 1.38 -9.84 -2.71
C LEU A 122 0.58 -8.61 -3.13
N ALA A 123 -0.20 -8.05 -2.22
CA ALA A 123 -1.09 -6.91 -2.49
C ALA A 123 -0.75 -5.72 -1.57
N GLY A 124 -1.03 -4.52 -2.01
CA GLY A 124 -0.81 -3.31 -1.22
C GLY A 124 -0.80 -2.06 -2.08
N ASN A 125 -0.74 -0.91 -1.44
CA ASN A 125 -0.74 0.38 -2.12
C ASN A 125 0.53 0.57 -2.97
N GLN A 126 0.51 1.56 -3.84
CA GLN A 126 1.74 2.00 -4.51
C GLN A 126 2.74 2.51 -3.46
N ASN A 127 4.02 2.27 -3.70
CA ASN A 127 5.15 2.70 -2.85
C ASN A 127 5.17 2.12 -1.42
N CYS A 128 4.30 1.18 -1.04
CA CYS A 128 4.33 0.52 0.27
C CYS A 128 5.48 -0.50 0.44
N GLY A 129 6.32 -0.70 -0.57
CA GLY A 129 7.47 -1.60 -0.52
C GLY A 129 7.22 -3.03 -1.03
N LYS A 130 6.14 -3.28 -1.81
CA LYS A 130 5.81 -4.61 -2.37
C LYS A 130 6.97 -5.25 -3.12
N THR A 131 7.49 -4.58 -4.13
CA THR A 131 8.58 -5.11 -4.96
C THR A 131 9.85 -5.35 -4.15
N THR A 132 10.12 -4.54 -3.14
CA THR A 132 11.25 -4.74 -2.23
C THR A 132 11.06 -6.04 -1.44
N LEU A 133 9.89 -6.25 -0.85
CA LEU A 133 9.57 -7.49 -0.12
C LEU A 133 9.60 -8.70 -1.06
N PHE A 134 9.01 -8.59 -2.26
CA PHE A 134 9.04 -9.65 -3.26
C PHE A 134 10.49 -10.08 -3.59
N ASN A 135 11.38 -9.12 -3.81
CA ASN A 135 12.79 -9.39 -4.09
C ASN A 135 13.52 -10.05 -2.91
N GLN A 136 13.19 -9.65 -1.68
CA GLN A 136 13.73 -10.27 -0.47
C GLN A 136 13.29 -11.74 -0.35
N LEU A 137 12.02 -12.02 -0.58
CA LEU A 137 11.44 -13.36 -0.47
C LEU A 137 11.91 -14.31 -1.58
N THR A 138 11.98 -13.84 -2.84
CA THR A 138 12.27 -14.69 -4.01
C THR A 138 13.73 -14.70 -4.44
N GLY A 139 14.46 -13.62 -4.19
CA GLY A 139 15.84 -13.46 -4.69
C GLY A 139 15.91 -13.45 -6.21
N SER A 140 16.78 -14.33 -6.77
CA SER A 140 16.96 -14.46 -8.22
C SER A 140 15.92 -15.37 -8.92
N ASN A 141 15.06 -16.06 -8.17
CA ASN A 141 14.09 -17.02 -8.69
C ASN A 141 12.78 -16.34 -9.13
N GLN A 142 12.87 -15.43 -10.08
CA GLN A 142 11.75 -14.64 -10.55
C GLN A 142 11.44 -14.92 -12.02
N HIS A 143 10.15 -14.99 -12.33
CA HIS A 143 9.63 -14.99 -13.69
C HIS A 143 8.89 -13.68 -13.94
N VAL A 144 9.31 -12.97 -14.98
CA VAL A 144 8.69 -11.71 -15.40
C VAL A 144 7.92 -11.96 -16.71
N GLY A 145 6.70 -11.50 -16.76
CA GLY A 145 5.83 -11.57 -17.92
C GLY A 145 4.73 -10.52 -17.80
N ASN A 146 3.67 -10.64 -18.58
CA ASN A 146 2.51 -9.77 -18.44
C ASN A 146 1.30 -10.57 -17.96
N PHE A 147 0.37 -9.90 -17.29
CA PHE A 147 -0.93 -10.49 -17.01
C PHE A 147 -1.70 -10.71 -18.31
N PRO A 148 -2.46 -11.82 -18.47
CA PRO A 148 -3.17 -12.12 -19.70
C PRO A 148 -4.12 -11.00 -20.14
N GLY A 149 -3.96 -10.53 -21.38
CA GLY A 149 -4.85 -9.54 -22.00
C GLY A 149 -4.60 -8.08 -21.63
N VAL A 150 -3.54 -7.78 -20.89
CA VAL A 150 -3.17 -6.40 -20.49
C VAL A 150 -1.65 -6.20 -20.55
N THR A 151 -1.22 -4.94 -20.60
CA THR A 151 0.20 -4.56 -20.62
C THR A 151 0.79 -4.34 -19.19
N VAL A 152 0.20 -5.01 -18.21
CA VAL A 152 0.63 -4.91 -16.81
C VAL A 152 1.59 -6.04 -16.50
N ASP A 153 2.75 -5.70 -15.93
CA ASP A 153 3.80 -6.66 -15.58
C ASP A 153 3.33 -7.65 -14.51
N LYS A 154 3.60 -8.93 -14.76
CA LYS A 154 3.42 -10.02 -13.80
C LYS A 154 4.78 -10.51 -13.34
N LYS A 155 5.05 -10.44 -12.04
CA LYS A 155 6.23 -11.02 -11.42
C LYS A 155 5.80 -12.15 -10.49
N SER A 156 6.36 -13.32 -10.69
CA SER A 156 6.10 -14.50 -9.84
C SER A 156 7.40 -15.21 -9.54
N GLY A 157 7.50 -15.85 -8.39
CA GLY A 157 8.68 -16.60 -8.01
C GLY A 157 8.43 -17.55 -6.85
N ALA A 158 9.34 -18.51 -6.67
CA ALA A 158 9.35 -19.35 -5.48
C ALA A 158 10.04 -18.64 -4.33
N ILE A 159 9.53 -18.82 -3.12
CA ILE A 159 10.17 -18.28 -1.91
C ILE A 159 11.46 -19.04 -1.64
N LYS A 160 12.52 -18.32 -1.25
CA LYS A 160 13.82 -18.88 -0.89
C LYS A 160 13.66 -19.95 0.21
N GLY A 161 14.26 -21.12 0.01
CA GLY A 161 14.16 -22.24 0.95
C GLY A 161 12.82 -22.99 0.90
N HIS A 162 11.82 -22.50 0.19
CA HIS A 162 10.49 -23.10 0.09
C HIS A 162 10.03 -23.22 -1.38
N PRO A 163 10.58 -24.15 -2.17
CA PRO A 163 10.33 -24.25 -3.61
C PRO A 163 8.86 -24.53 -3.97
N ASN A 164 8.10 -25.12 -3.05
CA ASN A 164 6.68 -25.38 -3.21
C ASN A 164 5.79 -24.18 -2.85
N THR A 165 6.38 -23.04 -2.48
CA THR A 165 5.64 -21.83 -2.13
C THR A 165 5.91 -20.76 -3.17
N LEU A 166 4.88 -20.44 -3.96
CA LEU A 166 4.93 -19.44 -5.01
C LEU A 166 4.32 -18.14 -4.53
N ILE A 167 4.94 -17.04 -4.91
CA ILE A 167 4.41 -15.70 -4.65
C ILE A 167 4.29 -14.92 -5.95
N THR A 168 3.21 -14.17 -6.11
CA THR A 168 2.98 -13.28 -7.25
C THR A 168 2.86 -11.83 -6.76
N ASP A 169 3.70 -10.95 -7.30
CA ASP A 169 3.64 -9.51 -7.04
C ASP A 169 2.50 -8.91 -7.87
N LEU A 170 1.49 -8.38 -7.20
CA LEU A 170 0.37 -7.71 -7.85
C LEU A 170 0.65 -6.22 -8.01
N PRO A 171 0.05 -5.57 -9.01
CA PRO A 171 0.13 -4.13 -9.18
C PRO A 171 -0.26 -3.37 -7.90
N GLY A 172 0.37 -2.22 -7.68
CA GLY A 172 0.01 -1.34 -6.57
C GLY A 172 -1.32 -0.66 -6.83
N ILE A 173 -2.26 -0.83 -5.92
CA ILE A 173 -3.60 -0.26 -6.03
C ILE A 173 -4.01 0.42 -4.72
N TYR A 174 -4.94 1.35 -4.78
CA TYR A 174 -5.47 2.04 -3.61
C TYR A 174 -6.82 1.50 -3.18
N SER A 175 -7.54 0.86 -4.09
CA SER A 175 -8.84 0.24 -3.84
C SER A 175 -9.06 -0.95 -4.78
N MET A 176 -10.07 -1.74 -4.49
CA MET A 176 -10.54 -2.84 -5.34
C MET A 176 -11.59 -2.39 -6.36
N SER A 177 -11.77 -1.08 -6.54
CA SER A 177 -12.68 -0.51 -7.53
C SER A 177 -12.19 -0.82 -8.95
N PRO A 178 -13.05 -1.28 -9.87
CA PRO A 178 -12.63 -1.69 -11.21
C PRO A 178 -12.45 -0.48 -12.15
N TYR A 179 -11.57 0.44 -11.80
CA TYR A 179 -11.34 1.66 -12.57
C TYR A 179 -10.08 1.56 -13.45
N SER A 180 -8.94 1.23 -12.86
CA SER A 180 -7.67 1.10 -13.58
C SER A 180 -7.42 -0.32 -14.07
N SER A 181 -6.50 -0.48 -15.03
CA SER A 181 -6.03 -1.80 -15.48
C SER A 181 -5.40 -2.60 -14.35
N GLU A 182 -4.69 -1.93 -13.45
CA GLU A 182 -4.03 -2.50 -12.29
C GLU A 182 -5.03 -3.04 -11.27
N GLU A 183 -6.11 -2.30 -11.00
CA GLU A 183 -7.19 -2.72 -10.11
C GLU A 183 -7.97 -3.91 -10.69
N LEU A 184 -8.27 -3.87 -12.00
CA LEU A 184 -8.91 -4.99 -12.70
C LEU A 184 -8.04 -6.24 -12.67
N VAL A 185 -6.72 -6.11 -12.87
CA VAL A 185 -5.76 -7.23 -12.82
C VAL A 185 -5.70 -7.82 -11.42
N THR A 186 -5.50 -6.99 -10.41
CA THR A 186 -5.40 -7.43 -9.00
C THR A 186 -6.67 -8.16 -8.57
N ARG A 187 -7.84 -7.56 -8.82
CA ARG A 187 -9.13 -8.16 -8.51
C ARG A 187 -9.34 -9.47 -9.28
N GLY A 188 -9.05 -9.45 -10.60
CA GLY A 188 -9.18 -10.62 -11.46
C GLY A 188 -8.29 -11.77 -11.01
N PHE A 189 -7.05 -11.49 -10.60
CA PHE A 189 -6.13 -12.48 -10.10
C PHE A 189 -6.67 -13.14 -8.82
N ILE A 190 -7.03 -12.35 -7.81
CA ILE A 190 -7.48 -12.89 -6.52
C ILE A 190 -8.75 -13.73 -6.68
N LEU A 191 -9.72 -13.27 -7.49
CA LEU A 191 -11.00 -13.95 -7.66
C LEU A 191 -10.93 -15.20 -8.55
N LYS A 192 -10.06 -15.20 -9.59
CA LYS A 192 -9.96 -16.29 -10.56
C LYS A 192 -8.93 -17.32 -10.16
N GLU A 193 -7.72 -16.89 -9.80
CA GLU A 193 -6.60 -17.78 -9.44
C GLU A 193 -6.74 -18.34 -8.04
N LYS A 194 -7.53 -17.67 -7.16
CA LYS A 194 -7.81 -18.10 -5.78
C LYS A 194 -6.55 -18.51 -5.03
N PRO A 195 -5.62 -17.58 -4.79
CA PRO A 195 -4.39 -17.90 -4.08
C PRO A 195 -4.70 -18.50 -2.71
N THR A 196 -3.79 -19.32 -2.19
CA THR A 196 -3.87 -19.92 -0.85
C THR A 196 -3.96 -18.85 0.23
N GLY A 197 -3.32 -17.70 0.00
CA GLY A 197 -3.38 -16.56 0.91
C GLY A 197 -2.94 -15.26 0.26
N ILE A 198 -3.22 -14.16 0.93
CA ILE A 198 -2.80 -12.82 0.56
C ILE A 198 -1.79 -12.31 1.59
N ILE A 199 -0.65 -11.80 1.12
CA ILE A 199 0.26 -11.00 1.94
C ILE A 199 -0.05 -9.54 1.60
N ASN A 200 -0.76 -8.86 2.48
CA ASN A 200 -1.12 -7.45 2.32
C ASN A 200 -0.06 -6.57 2.95
N ILE A 201 0.66 -5.80 2.12
CA ILE A 201 1.70 -4.89 2.60
C ILE A 201 1.06 -3.54 2.92
N VAL A 202 1.26 -3.12 4.16
CA VAL A 202 0.77 -1.86 4.73
C VAL A 202 1.97 -0.99 5.10
N ASP A 203 2.00 0.23 4.62
CA ASP A 203 2.98 1.22 5.03
C ASP A 203 2.66 1.73 6.43
N ALA A 204 3.53 1.44 7.41
CA ALA A 204 3.38 1.82 8.80
C ALA A 204 3.47 3.33 9.04
N THR A 205 4.06 4.08 8.12
CA THR A 205 4.13 5.55 8.20
C THR A 205 2.81 6.21 7.78
N ASN A 206 1.94 5.44 7.09
CA ASN A 206 0.68 5.93 6.54
C ASN A 206 -0.45 4.87 6.63
N ILE A 207 -0.65 4.36 7.84
CA ILE A 207 -1.56 3.23 8.12
C ILE A 207 -2.99 3.51 7.65
N GLU A 208 -3.55 4.68 7.98
CA GLU A 208 -4.95 5.02 7.72
C GLU A 208 -5.33 4.82 6.26
N ARG A 209 -4.49 5.30 5.36
CA ARG A 209 -4.72 5.16 3.92
C ARG A 209 -4.61 3.72 3.44
N ASN A 210 -3.63 3.00 3.96
CA ASN A 210 -3.39 1.62 3.54
C ASN A 210 -4.48 0.67 4.04
N LEU A 211 -5.05 0.94 5.22
CA LEU A 211 -6.12 0.12 5.78
C LEU A 211 -7.39 0.12 4.93
N TYR A 212 -7.64 1.14 4.12
CA TYR A 212 -8.79 1.15 3.22
C TYR A 212 -8.76 -0.04 2.25
N LEU A 213 -7.62 -0.28 1.61
CA LEU A 213 -7.43 -1.47 0.75
C LEU A 213 -7.48 -2.76 1.58
N THR A 214 -6.85 -2.76 2.76
CA THR A 214 -6.84 -3.91 3.66
C THR A 214 -8.26 -4.39 3.98
N MET A 215 -9.16 -3.48 4.33
CA MET A 215 -10.56 -3.81 4.62
C MET A 215 -11.27 -4.43 3.42
N GLN A 216 -11.04 -3.91 2.21
CA GLN A 216 -11.61 -4.46 0.99
C GLN A 216 -11.05 -5.84 0.63
N LEU A 217 -9.77 -6.10 0.90
CA LEU A 217 -9.16 -7.42 0.72
C LEU A 217 -9.75 -8.44 1.70
N MET A 218 -10.03 -8.03 2.94
CA MET A 218 -10.67 -8.90 3.94
C MET A 218 -12.09 -9.34 3.53
N GLU A 219 -12.85 -8.49 2.84
CA GLU A 219 -14.18 -8.82 2.32
C GLU A 219 -14.16 -9.96 1.29
N LEU A 220 -13.01 -10.25 0.67
CA LEU A 220 -12.87 -11.35 -0.28
C LEU A 220 -12.81 -12.74 0.40
N ASN A 221 -12.70 -12.79 1.72
CA ASN A 221 -12.62 -14.03 2.52
C ASN A 221 -11.48 -14.98 2.09
N VAL A 222 -10.38 -14.45 1.58
CA VAL A 222 -9.16 -15.21 1.34
C VAL A 222 -8.27 -15.07 2.59
N PRO A 223 -7.64 -16.16 3.07
CA PRO A 223 -6.69 -16.08 4.18
C PRO A 223 -5.66 -14.97 3.94
N MET A 224 -5.44 -14.12 4.93
CA MET A 224 -4.58 -12.95 4.76
C MET A 224 -3.68 -12.74 5.97
N VAL A 225 -2.47 -12.26 5.71
CA VAL A 225 -1.54 -11.68 6.70
C VAL A 225 -1.22 -10.25 6.31
N VAL A 226 -1.12 -9.38 7.29
CA VAL A 226 -0.67 -8.00 7.09
C VAL A 226 0.83 -7.92 7.37
N ALA A 227 1.60 -7.56 6.35
CA ALA A 227 3.01 -7.20 6.48
C ALA A 227 3.11 -5.69 6.71
N LEU A 228 3.29 -5.29 7.97
CA LEU A 228 3.38 -3.88 8.37
C LEU A 228 4.81 -3.40 8.12
N ASN A 229 5.02 -2.77 6.97
CA ASN A 229 6.34 -2.37 6.47
C ASN A 229 6.74 -0.96 6.90
N MET A 230 8.01 -0.61 6.69
CA MET A 230 8.63 0.68 7.07
C MET A 230 8.66 0.91 8.59
N MET A 231 8.69 -0.16 9.39
CA MET A 231 8.79 -0.04 10.84
C MET A 231 10.08 0.64 11.30
N ASP A 232 11.13 0.55 10.52
CA ASP A 232 12.38 1.27 10.76
C ASP A 232 12.21 2.80 10.67
N GLU A 233 11.37 3.28 9.77
CA GLU A 233 11.07 4.71 9.65
C GLU A 233 10.18 5.18 10.82
N VAL A 234 9.19 4.39 11.21
CA VAL A 234 8.36 4.66 12.38
C VAL A 234 9.23 4.79 13.63
N HIS A 235 10.15 3.84 13.85
CA HIS A 235 11.06 3.87 15.00
C HIS A 235 12.05 5.04 14.93
N ALA A 236 12.61 5.35 13.75
CA ALA A 236 13.51 6.48 13.55
C ALA A 236 12.84 7.82 13.89
N ASN A 237 11.54 7.92 13.65
CA ASN A 237 10.73 9.09 14.00
C ASN A 237 10.19 9.06 15.45
N GLY A 238 10.63 8.10 16.28
CA GLY A 238 10.20 7.95 17.67
C GLY A 238 8.76 7.44 17.84
N GLY A 239 8.15 6.91 16.78
CA GLY A 239 6.83 6.30 16.80
C GLY A 239 6.84 4.82 17.17
N SER A 240 5.67 4.29 17.50
CA SER A 240 5.42 2.86 17.70
C SER A 240 4.01 2.50 17.25
N VAL A 241 3.79 1.24 16.85
CA VAL A 241 2.48 0.72 16.49
C VAL A 241 2.10 -0.37 17.49
N ARG A 242 0.85 -0.36 17.93
CA ARG A 242 0.30 -1.39 18.84
C ARG A 242 -0.15 -2.60 18.03
N ILE A 243 0.78 -3.47 17.66
CA ILE A 243 0.57 -4.58 16.75
C ILE A 243 -0.47 -5.56 17.29
N ASN A 244 -0.40 -5.93 18.56
CA ASN A 244 -1.38 -6.86 19.17
C ASN A 244 -2.81 -6.30 19.15
N GLU A 245 -2.99 -4.99 19.36
CA GLU A 245 -4.31 -4.37 19.25
C GLU A 245 -4.78 -4.33 17.78
N MET A 246 -3.87 -4.06 16.84
CA MET A 246 -4.17 -4.07 15.42
C MET A 246 -4.61 -5.46 14.96
N GLU A 247 -3.93 -6.52 15.38
CA GLU A 247 -4.33 -7.91 15.12
C GLU A 247 -5.73 -8.24 15.67
N GLN A 248 -6.01 -7.81 16.91
CA GLN A 248 -7.32 -8.03 17.52
C GLN A 248 -8.44 -7.31 16.76
N LEU A 249 -8.20 -6.08 16.32
CA LEU A 249 -9.19 -5.28 15.60
C LEU A 249 -9.41 -5.78 14.18
N LEU A 250 -8.35 -6.15 13.48
CA LEU A 250 -8.45 -6.66 12.11
C LEU A 250 -8.85 -8.13 12.06
N GLY A 251 -8.56 -8.92 13.09
CA GLY A 251 -8.83 -10.35 13.11
C GLY A 251 -7.90 -11.17 12.18
N VAL A 252 -6.76 -10.60 11.78
CA VAL A 252 -5.74 -11.26 10.95
C VAL A 252 -4.36 -11.04 11.54
N PRO A 253 -3.37 -11.94 11.28
CA PRO A 253 -2.00 -11.76 11.74
C PRO A 253 -1.39 -10.47 11.19
N VAL A 254 -0.62 -9.76 12.02
CA VAL A 254 0.15 -8.56 11.64
C VAL A 254 1.62 -8.77 11.96
N VAL A 255 2.47 -8.78 10.93
CA VAL A 255 3.91 -8.99 11.07
C VAL A 255 4.63 -7.66 10.80
N PRO A 256 5.32 -7.09 11.80
CA PRO A 256 6.12 -5.88 11.59
C PRO A 256 7.38 -6.21 10.82
N ILE A 257 7.63 -5.50 9.73
CA ILE A 257 8.79 -5.71 8.87
C ILE A 257 9.48 -4.41 8.48
N SER A 258 10.72 -4.54 8.05
CA SER A 258 11.42 -3.54 7.23
C SER A 258 11.97 -4.22 5.99
N ALA A 259 11.23 -4.16 4.89
CA ALA A 259 11.64 -4.80 3.64
C ALA A 259 12.98 -4.25 3.12
N ALA A 260 13.26 -2.96 3.33
CA ALA A 260 14.52 -2.34 2.93
C ALA A 260 15.74 -2.89 3.71
N LYS A 261 15.54 -3.21 5.00
CA LYS A 261 16.61 -3.73 5.88
C LYS A 261 16.61 -5.25 6.02
N GLY A 262 15.60 -5.93 5.49
CA GLY A 262 15.44 -7.38 5.61
C GLY A 262 15.00 -7.87 7.00
N ASN A 263 14.52 -6.98 7.86
CA ASN A 263 14.08 -7.34 9.21
C ASN A 263 12.64 -7.89 9.19
N GLY A 264 12.38 -8.97 9.94
CA GLY A 264 11.05 -9.56 10.09
C GLY A 264 10.56 -10.34 8.86
N ILE A 265 11.47 -10.75 7.97
CA ILE A 265 11.14 -11.45 6.72
C ILE A 265 11.42 -12.97 6.82
N GLU A 266 12.16 -13.40 7.82
CA GLU A 266 12.53 -14.80 8.07
C GLU A 266 11.35 -15.69 8.50
#